data_d82593e39f0fee2f3579cf76420e116c
#
_entry.id   d82593e39f0fee2f3579cf76420e116c
#
_cell.length_a   1.000
_cell.length_b   1.000
_cell.length_c   1.000
_cell.angle_alpha   90.00
_cell.angle_beta   90.00
_cell.angle_gamma   90.00
#
_symmetry.space_group_name_H-M   'P 1'
#
loop_
_entity.id
_entity.type
_entity.pdbx_description
1 polymer ?
#
loop_
_entity_poly.entity_id
_entity_poly.type
_entity_poly.pdbx_seq_one_letter_code
_entity_poly.pdbx_strand_id
1 'polypeptide(L)'
;MAHSKVNINIKNKKASFEYELLEKFISGMQLAGTEIKSVRNGKVSLNDAYCQFYGGELFAKNIHISEYELGTHNNHPAKRDRKLLLHKKELQKLERKTKESGLTIVPTRLFINDRGLAKLEIALARGKKMYDKRETLKQKDTRREIDRMMKR
;
A
#
# COMPACT_ATOMS: atom_id res chain seq x y z
N MET A 1 2.01 -24.56 19.17
CA MET A 1 2.94 -24.28 18.08
C MET A 1 3.26 -22.81 17.98
N ALA A 2 4.48 -22.48 18.21
CA ALA A 2 4.93 -21.10 18.03
C ALA A 2 5.00 -20.82 16.53
N HIS A 3 4.05 -20.06 16.03
CA HIS A 3 4.21 -19.49 14.70
C HIS A 3 5.29 -18.42 14.81
N SER A 4 6.39 -18.59 14.10
CA SER A 4 7.39 -17.54 13.98
C SER A 4 6.68 -16.30 13.49
N LYS A 5 6.75 -15.20 14.24
CA LYS A 5 6.18 -13.93 13.83
C LYS A 5 6.89 -13.47 12.55
N VAL A 6 6.18 -13.53 11.44
CA VAL A 6 6.70 -13.03 10.18
C VAL A 6 6.53 -11.51 10.19
N ASN A 7 7.65 -10.81 10.24
CA ASN A 7 7.66 -9.35 10.34
C ASN A 7 7.65 -8.73 8.94
N ILE A 8 6.49 -8.79 8.29
CA ILE A 8 6.31 -8.25 6.94
C ILE A 8 5.81 -6.81 7.03
N ASN A 9 6.55 -5.91 6.39
CA ASN A 9 6.19 -4.50 6.27
C ASN A 9 6.72 -3.97 4.93
N ILE A 10 5.86 -4.05 3.91
CA ILE A 10 6.21 -3.66 2.54
C ILE A 10 5.74 -2.23 2.34
N LYS A 11 6.68 -1.30 2.16
CA LYS A 11 6.40 0.13 2.01
C LYS A 11 6.28 0.52 0.54
N ASN A 12 5.43 1.50 0.26
CA ASN A 12 5.28 2.11 -1.05
C ASN A 12 6.02 3.45 -1.08
N LYS A 13 7.31 3.41 -1.38
CA LYS A 13 8.16 4.61 -1.41
C LYS A 13 7.75 5.58 -2.53
N LYS A 14 7.28 5.04 -3.65
CA LYS A 14 6.84 5.84 -4.80
C LYS A 14 5.63 6.71 -4.44
N ALA A 15 4.70 6.21 -3.61
CA ALA A 15 3.53 6.96 -3.18
C ALA A 15 3.92 8.23 -2.42
N SER A 16 4.88 8.15 -1.50
CA SER A 16 5.33 9.31 -0.74
C SER A 16 6.08 10.34 -1.59
N PHE A 17 6.66 9.89 -2.70
CA PHE A 17 7.32 10.79 -3.66
C PHE A 17 6.32 11.49 -4.58
N GLU A 18 5.33 10.76 -5.10
CA GLU A 18 4.39 11.27 -6.10
C GLU A 18 3.17 11.99 -5.50
N TYR A 19 2.84 11.70 -4.26
CA TYR A 19 1.63 12.19 -3.61
C TYR A 19 1.92 12.89 -2.29
N GLU A 20 1.14 13.93 -2.02
CA GLU A 20 1.01 14.48 -0.67
C GLU A 20 -0.02 13.62 0.06
N LEU A 21 0.41 12.93 1.12
CA LEU A 21 -0.43 12.02 1.90
C LEU A 21 -1.14 12.82 2.99
N LEU A 22 -2.48 12.86 2.95
CA LEU A 22 -3.27 13.73 3.82
C LEU A 22 -3.79 13.03 5.06
N GLU A 23 -4.39 11.85 4.90
CA GLU A 23 -4.98 11.09 6.02
C GLU A 23 -4.81 9.60 5.77
N LYS A 24 -4.39 8.86 6.79
CA LYS A 24 -4.12 7.42 6.68
C LYS A 24 -5.20 6.59 7.36
N PHE A 25 -5.48 5.42 6.79
CA PHE A 25 -6.44 4.44 7.31
C PHE A 25 -5.82 3.05 7.23
N ILE A 26 -6.20 2.19 8.17
CA ILE A 26 -5.79 0.77 8.14
C ILE A 26 -6.98 -0.05 7.66
N SER A 27 -6.81 -0.77 6.57
CA SER A 27 -7.83 -1.64 6.02
C SER A 27 -7.45 -3.11 6.13
N GLY A 28 -8.46 -4.00 6.27
CA GLY A 28 -8.27 -5.41 6.03
C GLY A 28 -8.26 -5.69 4.54
N MET A 29 -7.74 -6.85 4.14
CA MET A 29 -7.71 -7.29 2.75
C MET A 29 -8.35 -8.66 2.61
N GLN A 30 -9.21 -8.84 1.62
CA GLN A 30 -9.67 -10.18 1.25
C GLN A 30 -8.64 -10.84 0.35
N LEU A 31 -7.97 -11.86 0.87
CA LEU A 31 -6.93 -12.58 0.15
C LEU A 31 -7.26 -14.07 0.06
N ALA A 32 -6.87 -14.69 -1.07
CA ALA A 32 -6.89 -16.14 -1.21
C ALA A 32 -5.73 -16.76 -0.39
N GLY A 33 -5.82 -18.06 -0.09
CA GLY A 33 -4.77 -18.76 0.66
C GLY A 33 -3.39 -18.66 0.03
N THR A 34 -3.30 -18.74 -1.31
CA THR A 34 -2.05 -18.59 -2.05
C THR A 34 -1.50 -17.18 -1.99
N GLU A 35 -2.37 -16.18 -1.95
CA GLU A 35 -1.97 -14.78 -1.81
C GLU A 35 -1.34 -14.49 -0.46
N ILE A 36 -1.96 -14.94 0.64
CA ILE A 36 -1.39 -14.72 1.98
C ILE A 36 -0.04 -15.43 2.15
N LYS A 37 0.15 -16.58 1.54
CA LYS A 37 1.43 -17.29 1.56
C LYS A 37 2.52 -16.50 0.84
N SER A 38 2.21 -15.92 -0.32
CA SER A 38 3.14 -15.06 -1.05
C SER A 38 3.44 -13.77 -0.28
N VAL A 39 2.45 -13.17 0.37
CA VAL A 39 2.64 -12.01 1.25
C VAL A 39 3.61 -12.32 2.39
N ARG A 40 3.44 -13.46 3.03
CA ARG A 40 4.35 -13.90 4.11
C ARG A 40 5.79 -14.07 3.63
N ASN A 41 5.98 -14.40 2.36
CA ASN A 41 7.29 -14.51 1.74
C ASN A 41 7.82 -13.16 1.22
N GLY A 42 7.09 -12.08 1.41
CA GLY A 42 7.50 -10.74 1.00
C GLY A 42 7.44 -10.50 -0.51
N LYS A 43 6.75 -11.36 -1.26
CA LYS A 43 6.68 -11.28 -2.72
C LYS A 43 5.53 -10.39 -3.19
N VAL A 44 5.57 -9.12 -2.80
CA VAL A 44 4.54 -8.13 -3.10
C VAL A 44 5.19 -6.83 -3.58
N SER A 45 4.57 -6.18 -4.57
CA SER A 45 4.95 -4.84 -5.01
C SER A 45 3.74 -3.92 -4.97
N LEU A 46 3.92 -2.74 -4.38
CA LEU A 46 2.88 -1.70 -4.30
C LEU A 46 3.15 -0.52 -5.24
N ASN A 47 4.19 -0.57 -6.05
CA ASN A 47 4.69 0.60 -6.79
C ASN A 47 3.65 1.31 -7.65
N ASP A 48 2.80 0.55 -8.34
CA ASP A 48 1.78 1.10 -9.24
C ASP A 48 0.36 0.91 -8.69
N ALA A 49 0.25 0.61 -7.40
CA ALA A 49 -1.03 0.31 -6.77
C ALA A 49 -1.82 1.58 -6.46
N TYR A 50 -3.11 1.47 -6.58
CA TYR A 50 -4.07 2.50 -6.18
C TYR A 50 -5.34 1.84 -5.69
N CYS A 51 -6.23 2.63 -5.08
CA CYS A 51 -7.51 2.13 -4.61
C CYS A 51 -8.64 2.86 -5.33
N GLN A 52 -9.71 2.14 -5.66
CA GLN A 52 -10.85 2.68 -6.39
C GLN A 52 -12.15 2.13 -5.81
N PHE A 53 -13.16 2.98 -5.74
CA PHE A 53 -14.50 2.56 -5.35
C PHE A 53 -15.25 1.95 -6.54
N TYR A 54 -15.97 0.88 -6.25
CA TYR A 54 -16.88 0.23 -7.18
C TYR A 54 -18.09 -0.28 -6.41
N GLY A 55 -19.27 0.23 -6.74
CA GLY A 55 -20.51 -0.18 -6.07
C GLY A 55 -20.52 0.08 -4.56
N GLY A 56 -19.90 1.16 -4.11
CA GLY A 56 -19.81 1.50 -2.68
C GLY A 56 -18.77 0.74 -1.91
N GLU A 57 -18.02 -0.14 -2.55
CA GLU A 57 -16.95 -0.92 -1.96
C GLU A 57 -15.59 -0.44 -2.47
N LEU A 58 -14.56 -0.55 -1.64
CA LEU A 58 -13.22 -0.11 -1.97
C LEU A 58 -12.35 -1.31 -2.38
N PHE A 59 -11.69 -1.19 -3.53
CA PHE A 59 -10.81 -2.23 -4.05
C PHE A 59 -9.40 -1.68 -4.23
N ALA A 60 -8.41 -2.49 -3.85
CA ALA A 60 -7.01 -2.23 -4.17
C ALA A 60 -6.71 -2.81 -5.54
N LYS A 61 -6.17 -1.97 -6.42
CA LYS A 61 -5.84 -2.34 -7.81
C LYS A 61 -4.35 -2.24 -8.06
N ASN A 62 -3.84 -3.06 -8.97
CA ASN A 62 -2.43 -3.10 -9.37
C ASN A 62 -1.44 -3.43 -8.25
N ILE A 63 -1.89 -4.05 -7.17
CA ILE A 63 -0.97 -4.67 -6.22
C ILE A 63 -0.50 -5.98 -6.84
N HIS A 64 0.81 -6.10 -7.05
CA HIS A 64 1.40 -7.33 -7.56
C HIS A 64 1.71 -8.25 -6.39
N ILE A 65 1.00 -9.36 -6.28
CA ILE A 65 1.29 -10.45 -5.35
C ILE A 65 1.67 -11.65 -6.19
N SER A 66 2.94 -12.06 -6.14
CA SER A 66 3.46 -13.16 -6.96
C SER A 66 2.67 -14.44 -6.75
N GLU A 67 2.52 -15.24 -7.79
CA GLU A 67 1.93 -16.56 -7.65
C GLU A 67 2.75 -17.38 -6.63
N TYR A 68 2.05 -18.19 -5.84
CA TYR A 68 2.70 -19.03 -4.85
C TYR A 68 3.38 -20.20 -5.57
N GLU A 69 4.68 -20.35 -5.41
CA GLU A 69 5.50 -21.34 -6.13
C GLU A 69 5.04 -22.78 -5.90
N LEU A 70 4.53 -23.06 -4.69
CA LEU A 70 4.03 -24.38 -4.34
C LEU A 70 2.53 -24.52 -4.60
N GLY A 71 1.89 -23.47 -5.15
CA GLY A 71 0.49 -23.51 -5.55
C GLY A 71 0.31 -24.32 -6.83
N THR A 72 -0.83 -25.04 -6.90
CA THR A 72 -1.19 -25.85 -8.06
C THR A 72 -2.19 -25.07 -8.94
N HIS A 73 -3.20 -25.76 -9.47
CA HIS A 73 -4.21 -25.18 -10.37
C HIS A 73 -5.06 -24.06 -9.76
N ASN A 74 -5.06 -23.94 -8.44
CA ASN A 74 -5.87 -22.94 -7.71
C ASN A 74 -5.09 -21.69 -7.32
N ASN A 75 -4.01 -21.40 -8.02
CA ASN A 75 -3.24 -20.17 -7.78
C ASN A 75 -4.01 -18.93 -8.22
N HIS A 76 -3.60 -17.78 -7.74
CA HIS A 76 -4.27 -16.51 -8.00
C HIS A 76 -3.60 -15.73 -9.14
N PRO A 77 -4.34 -14.88 -9.87
CA PRO A 77 -3.71 -13.90 -10.76
C PRO A 77 -2.90 -12.88 -9.96
N ALA A 78 -1.68 -12.56 -10.41
CA ALA A 78 -0.75 -11.71 -9.67
C ALA A 78 -1.33 -10.31 -9.37
N LYS A 79 -2.08 -9.73 -10.29
CA LYS A 79 -2.66 -8.38 -10.16
C LYS A 79 -4.19 -8.39 -9.99
N ARG A 80 -4.70 -9.36 -9.28
CA ARG A 80 -6.14 -9.45 -9.01
C ARG A 80 -6.63 -8.23 -8.21
N ASP A 81 -7.83 -7.73 -8.53
CA ASP A 81 -8.48 -6.70 -7.71
C ASP A 81 -8.86 -7.29 -6.36
N ARG A 82 -8.51 -6.61 -5.27
CA ARG A 82 -8.72 -7.11 -3.91
C ARG A 82 -9.59 -6.16 -3.12
N LYS A 83 -10.66 -6.70 -2.55
CA LYS A 83 -11.57 -5.91 -1.72
C LYS A 83 -10.90 -5.53 -0.41
N LEU A 84 -11.03 -4.28 -0.03
CA LEU A 84 -10.55 -3.78 1.26
C LEU A 84 -11.70 -3.72 2.26
N LEU A 85 -11.41 -4.06 3.50
CA LEU A 85 -12.37 -4.15 4.58
C LEU A 85 -12.14 -2.98 5.55
N LEU A 86 -13.12 -2.09 5.62
CA LEU A 86 -13.10 -0.88 6.45
C LEU A 86 -14.46 -0.73 7.12
N HIS A 87 -14.50 0.03 8.20
CA HIS A 87 -15.76 0.41 8.82
C HIS A 87 -16.58 1.28 7.87
N LYS A 88 -17.91 1.16 7.95
CA LYS A 88 -18.82 1.90 7.09
C LYS A 88 -18.57 3.41 7.12
N LYS A 89 -18.30 3.95 8.30
CA LYS A 89 -18.00 5.39 8.47
C LYS A 89 -16.74 5.81 7.72
N GLU A 90 -15.70 4.96 7.76
CA GLU A 90 -14.46 5.21 7.03
C GLU A 90 -14.67 5.15 5.53
N LEU A 91 -15.41 4.17 5.04
CA LEU A 91 -15.76 4.04 3.62
C LEU A 91 -16.53 5.27 3.12
N GLN A 92 -17.51 5.73 3.88
CA GLN A 92 -18.31 6.90 3.52
C GLN A 92 -17.45 8.16 3.46
N LYS A 93 -16.56 8.34 4.42
CA LYS A 93 -15.63 9.48 4.46
C LYS A 93 -14.68 9.46 3.26
N LEU A 94 -14.08 8.32 2.97
CA LEU A 94 -13.17 8.16 1.84
C LEU A 94 -13.87 8.42 0.51
N GLU A 95 -15.06 7.86 0.32
CA GLU A 95 -15.84 8.07 -0.90
C GLU A 95 -16.18 9.52 -1.11
N ARG A 96 -16.67 10.20 -0.05
CA ARG A 96 -17.00 11.62 -0.10
C ARG A 96 -15.79 12.48 -0.47
N LYS A 97 -14.67 12.24 0.19
CA LYS A 97 -13.43 13.02 -0.05
C LYS A 97 -12.90 12.84 -1.47
N THR A 98 -12.97 11.64 -2.01
CA THR A 98 -12.52 11.40 -3.39
C THR A 98 -13.43 12.06 -4.41
N LYS A 99 -14.74 12.07 -4.18
CA LYS A 99 -15.71 12.70 -5.08
C LYS A 99 -15.68 14.23 -5.01
N GLU A 100 -15.69 14.78 -3.80
CA GLU A 100 -15.80 16.24 -3.59
C GLU A 100 -14.50 17.00 -3.88
N SER A 101 -13.37 16.42 -3.50
CA SER A 101 -12.08 17.12 -3.51
C SER A 101 -11.12 16.63 -4.59
N GLY A 102 -11.53 15.68 -5.44
CA GLY A 102 -10.66 15.14 -6.47
C GLY A 102 -9.43 14.42 -5.93
N LEU A 103 -9.50 13.96 -4.68
CA LEU A 103 -8.40 13.21 -4.06
C LEU A 103 -8.41 11.77 -4.56
N THR A 104 -7.25 11.12 -4.48
CA THR A 104 -7.12 9.70 -4.77
C THR A 104 -6.79 8.92 -3.49
N ILE A 105 -6.88 7.62 -3.54
CA ILE A 105 -6.50 6.74 -2.43
C ILE A 105 -5.37 5.85 -2.91
N VAL A 106 -4.25 5.87 -2.19
CA VAL A 106 -3.07 5.07 -2.53
C VAL A 106 -2.64 4.23 -1.34
N PRO A 107 -2.19 2.97 -1.56
CA PRO A 107 -1.62 2.18 -0.48
C PRO A 107 -0.23 2.71 -0.12
N THR A 108 0.03 2.84 1.17
CA THR A 108 1.31 3.31 1.68
C THR A 108 2.19 2.17 2.17
N ARG A 109 1.60 1.15 2.74
CA ARG A 109 2.32 -0.07 3.14
C ARG A 109 1.37 -1.25 3.31
N LEU A 110 1.92 -2.44 3.12
CA LEU A 110 1.22 -3.69 3.39
C LEU A 110 1.99 -4.41 4.51
N PHE A 111 1.28 -4.84 5.53
CA PHE A 111 1.90 -5.52 6.67
C PHE A 111 1.02 -6.65 7.20
N ILE A 112 1.61 -7.53 7.99
CA ILE A 112 0.89 -8.59 8.68
C ILE A 112 0.84 -8.21 10.17
N ASN A 113 -0.38 -8.20 10.73
CA ASN A 113 -0.58 -7.83 12.14
C ASN A 113 -0.24 -9.00 13.08
N ASP A 114 -0.37 -8.77 14.39
CA ASP A 114 -0.05 -9.76 15.41
C ASP A 114 -0.92 -11.02 15.34
N ARG A 115 -2.09 -10.92 14.72
CA ARG A 115 -3.00 -12.06 14.51
C ARG A 115 -2.72 -12.82 13.21
N GLY A 116 -1.71 -12.43 12.46
CA GLY A 116 -1.36 -13.05 11.18
C GLY A 116 -2.22 -12.61 10.01
N LEU A 117 -3.00 -11.53 10.15
CA LEU A 117 -3.85 -11.00 9.09
C LEU A 117 -3.10 -9.94 8.28
N ALA A 118 -3.27 -9.98 6.96
CA ALA A 118 -2.73 -8.96 6.08
C ALA A 118 -3.55 -7.68 6.20
N LYS A 119 -2.86 -6.57 6.44
CA LYS A 119 -3.45 -5.24 6.54
C LYS A 119 -2.80 -4.31 5.53
N LEU A 120 -3.61 -3.46 4.92
CA LEU A 120 -3.14 -2.46 3.97
C LEU A 120 -3.38 -1.07 4.57
N GLU A 121 -2.29 -0.34 4.80
CA GLU A 121 -2.40 1.07 5.15
C GLU A 121 -2.61 1.86 3.88
N ILE A 122 -3.69 2.62 3.83
CA ILE A 122 -4.05 3.45 2.69
C ILE A 122 -4.11 4.91 3.11
N ALA A 123 -3.96 5.82 2.17
CA ALA A 123 -4.01 7.25 2.45
C ALA A 123 -4.81 7.99 1.40
N LEU A 124 -5.58 8.98 1.86
CA LEU A 124 -6.08 10.02 0.98
C LEU A 124 -4.89 10.83 0.50
N ALA A 125 -4.79 11.06 -0.79
CA ALA A 125 -3.61 11.61 -1.41
C ALA A 125 -3.95 12.63 -2.50
N ARG A 126 -3.09 13.63 -2.61
CA ARG A 126 -3.13 14.64 -3.68
C ARG A 126 -1.85 14.52 -4.48
N GLY A 127 -1.95 14.51 -5.81
CA GLY A 127 -0.77 14.49 -6.67
C GLY A 127 0.10 15.72 -6.42
N LYS A 128 1.40 15.51 -6.22
CA LYS A 128 2.33 16.61 -6.05
C LYS A 128 2.56 17.35 -7.36
N LYS A 129 2.65 18.66 -7.30
CA LYS A 129 3.06 19.48 -8.43
C LYS A 129 4.54 19.20 -8.75
N MET A 130 4.93 19.41 -9.98
CA MET A 130 6.31 19.17 -10.44
C MET A 130 7.36 19.84 -9.55
N TYR A 131 7.06 21.03 -9.10
CA TYR A 131 7.93 21.83 -8.24
C TYR A 131 8.13 21.17 -6.86
N ASP A 132 7.07 20.56 -6.26
CA ASP A 132 7.16 19.88 -4.96
C ASP A 132 8.03 18.63 -5.06
N LYS A 133 7.97 17.92 -6.18
CA LYS A 133 8.83 16.76 -6.44
C LYS A 133 10.30 17.14 -6.51
N ARG A 134 10.61 18.27 -7.13
CA ARG A 134 11.98 18.81 -7.21
C ARG A 134 12.54 19.14 -5.82
N GLU A 135 11.75 19.77 -4.96
CA GLU A 135 12.16 20.07 -3.59
C GLU A 135 12.45 18.81 -2.78
N THR A 136 11.61 17.79 -2.90
CA THR A 136 11.80 16.50 -2.23
C THR A 136 13.13 15.87 -2.64
N LEU A 137 13.48 15.91 -3.91
CA LEU A 137 14.75 15.42 -4.42
C LEU A 137 15.94 16.21 -3.87
N LYS A 138 15.85 17.54 -3.85
CA LYS A 138 16.89 18.40 -3.27
C LYS A 138 17.13 18.11 -1.81
N GLN A 139 16.08 17.93 -1.02
CA GLN A 139 16.21 17.58 0.40
C GLN A 139 16.92 16.23 0.59
N LYS A 140 16.60 15.23 -0.21
CA LYS A 140 17.26 13.93 -0.16
C LYS A 140 18.74 14.03 -0.51
N ASP A 141 19.08 14.79 -1.53
CA ASP A 141 20.48 14.99 -1.95
C ASP A 141 21.27 15.72 -0.87
N THR A 142 20.71 16.76 -0.26
CA THR A 142 21.35 17.48 0.85
C THR A 142 21.61 16.56 2.03
N ARG A 143 20.65 15.71 2.39
CA ARG A 143 20.85 14.71 3.45
C ARG A 143 21.99 13.75 3.14
N ARG A 144 22.08 13.28 1.92
CA ARG A 144 23.18 12.38 1.50
C ARG A 144 24.55 13.05 1.63
N GLU A 145 24.64 14.31 1.26
CA GLU A 145 25.88 15.09 1.39
C GLU A 145 26.28 15.26 2.86
N ILE A 146 25.33 15.60 3.72
CA ILE A 146 25.56 15.75 5.17
C ILE A 146 26.02 14.41 5.75
N ASP A 147 25.36 13.31 5.41
CA ASP A 147 25.73 11.97 5.88
C ASP A 147 27.16 11.59 5.45
N ARG A 148 27.57 11.94 4.24
CA ARG A 148 28.93 11.71 3.76
C ARG A 148 29.97 12.50 4.56
N MET A 149 29.67 13.75 4.89
CA MET A 149 30.56 14.60 5.69
C MET A 149 30.71 14.07 7.11
N MET A 150 29.63 13.53 7.69
CA MET A 150 29.64 13.00 9.05
C MET A 150 30.35 11.65 9.18
N LYS A 151 30.51 10.92 8.10
CA LYS A 151 31.18 9.60 8.09
C LYS A 151 32.69 9.65 7.89
N ARG A 152 33.27 10.83 7.78
CA ARG A 152 34.72 11.01 7.64
C ARG A 152 35.43 11.07 8.99
#